data_8b74df808e2ecab194e5baa783fb4044
#
_entry.id   8b74df808e2ecab194e5baa783fb4044
#
_cell.length_a   1.000
_cell.length_b   1.000
_cell.length_c   1.000
_cell.angle_alpha   90.00
_cell.angle_beta   90.00
_cell.angle_gamma   90.00
#
_symmetry.space_group_name_H-M   'P 1'
#
loop_
_entity.id
_entity.type
_entity.pdbx_description
1 polymer ?
#
loop_
_entity_poly.entity_id
_entity_poly.type
_entity_poly.pdbx_seq_one_letter_code
_entity_poly.pdbx_strand_id
1 'polypeptide(L)'
;MEGSPNNQIVEAIDEVLAWSNLFEHHMSIEQFLQNLQVRCTADLLVEVVEQTPHLSIEDNMVFSGKYQRNPSFGHFQKLADTHLEQTKEVLSILHSCKQVEGLAVTGSVAAGMNKEDGDVDVLIITKPG
;
A
#
# COMPACT_ATOMS: atom_id res chain seq x y z
N MET A 1 23.41 -14.66 -18.46
CA MET A 1 22.36 -14.32 -19.44
C MET A 1 21.51 -13.19 -18.87
N GLU A 2 21.52 -12.06 -19.52
CA GLU A 2 20.60 -10.99 -19.16
C GLU A 2 19.18 -11.44 -19.54
N GLY A 3 18.28 -11.48 -18.56
CA GLY A 3 16.88 -11.77 -18.80
C GLY A 3 16.25 -10.68 -19.68
N SER A 4 15.19 -11.03 -20.43
CA SER A 4 14.44 -10.01 -21.17
C SER A 4 13.94 -8.92 -20.21
N PRO A 5 13.71 -7.67 -20.67
CA PRO A 5 13.14 -6.61 -19.84
C PRO A 5 11.86 -7.04 -19.09
N ASN A 6 11.03 -7.86 -19.73
CA ASN A 6 9.81 -8.38 -19.09
C ASN A 6 10.11 -9.33 -17.92
N ASN A 7 11.17 -10.14 -18.01
CA ASN A 7 11.56 -11.01 -16.89
C ASN A 7 12.01 -10.21 -15.68
N GLN A 8 12.73 -9.11 -15.89
CA GLN A 8 13.11 -8.21 -14.78
C GLN A 8 11.90 -7.57 -14.11
N ILE A 9 10.86 -7.23 -14.88
CA ILE A 9 9.61 -6.71 -14.34
C ILE A 9 8.88 -7.80 -13.55
N VAL A 10 8.80 -9.03 -14.04
CA VAL A 10 8.19 -10.17 -13.33
C VAL A 10 8.89 -10.41 -12.00
N GLU A 11 10.24 -10.44 -11.99
CA GLU A 11 11.01 -10.60 -10.76
C GLU A 11 10.73 -9.47 -9.76
N ALA A 12 10.67 -8.23 -10.23
CA ALA A 12 10.35 -7.08 -9.38
C ALA A 12 8.91 -7.16 -8.82
N ILE A 13 7.95 -7.61 -9.61
CA ILE A 13 6.57 -7.85 -9.16
C ILE A 13 6.55 -8.95 -8.09
N ASP A 14 7.23 -10.06 -8.34
CA ASP A 14 7.28 -11.18 -7.39
C ASP A 14 7.92 -10.77 -6.05
N GLU A 15 8.93 -9.91 -6.06
CA GLU A 15 9.54 -9.37 -4.84
C GLU A 15 8.56 -8.50 -4.04
N VAL A 16 7.84 -7.61 -4.70
CA VAL A 16 6.82 -6.76 -4.04
C VAL A 16 5.69 -7.62 -3.46
N LEU A 17 5.23 -8.63 -4.19
CA LEU A 17 4.19 -9.54 -3.72
C LEU A 17 4.64 -10.40 -2.54
N ALA A 18 5.88 -10.90 -2.56
CA ALA A 18 6.45 -11.65 -1.44
C ALA A 18 6.51 -10.78 -0.17
N TRP A 19 6.93 -9.55 -0.33
CA TRP A 19 7.02 -8.57 0.75
C TRP A 19 5.64 -8.21 1.31
N SER A 20 4.68 -7.86 0.45
CA SER A 20 3.33 -7.52 0.88
C SER A 20 2.56 -8.69 1.49
N ASN A 21 2.83 -9.92 1.04
CA ASN A 21 2.23 -11.13 1.60
C ASN A 21 2.60 -11.36 3.07
N LEU A 22 3.78 -10.94 3.51
CA LEU A 22 4.18 -11.02 4.93
C LEU A 22 3.25 -10.23 5.84
N PHE A 23 2.63 -9.18 5.32
CA PHE A 23 1.71 -8.31 6.04
C PHE A 23 0.25 -8.55 5.68
N GLU A 24 -0.04 -9.60 4.91
CA GLU A 24 -1.38 -9.91 4.41
C GLU A 24 -2.03 -8.73 3.66
N HIS A 25 -1.19 -7.87 3.05
CA HIS A 25 -1.58 -6.65 2.35
C HIS A 25 -1.69 -6.90 0.86
N HIS A 26 -2.78 -6.44 0.24
CA HIS A 26 -2.94 -6.41 -1.20
C HIS A 26 -2.67 -5.02 -1.75
N MET A 27 -2.08 -4.94 -2.93
CA MET A 27 -1.68 -3.66 -3.53
C MET A 27 -2.42 -3.40 -4.84
N SER A 28 -2.83 -2.15 -5.00
CA SER A 28 -3.33 -1.65 -6.28
C SER A 28 -2.20 -1.50 -7.30
N ILE A 29 -2.56 -1.33 -8.57
CA ILE A 29 -1.59 -1.05 -9.65
C ILE A 29 -0.75 0.19 -9.30
N GLU A 30 -1.36 1.24 -8.79
CA GLU A 30 -0.68 2.48 -8.41
C GLU A 30 0.34 2.25 -7.29
N GLN A 31 -0.02 1.47 -6.27
CA GLN A 31 0.89 1.10 -5.18
C GLN A 31 2.06 0.25 -5.69
N PHE A 32 1.81 -0.68 -6.61
CA PHE A 32 2.85 -1.47 -7.25
C PHE A 32 3.88 -0.59 -7.97
N LEU A 33 3.42 0.36 -8.78
CA LEU A 33 4.29 1.26 -9.53
C LEU A 33 5.19 2.10 -8.62
N GLN A 34 4.70 2.46 -7.44
CA GLN A 34 5.48 3.20 -6.44
C GLN A 34 6.53 2.35 -5.74
N ASN A 35 6.32 1.04 -5.66
CA ASN A 35 7.17 0.11 -4.90
C ASN A 35 8.09 -0.75 -5.77
N LEU A 36 7.90 -0.77 -7.09
CA LEU A 36 8.76 -1.54 -8.00
C LEU A 36 10.18 -0.97 -8.03
N GLN A 37 11.16 -1.85 -7.99
CA GLN A 37 12.58 -1.50 -8.12
C GLN A 37 13.03 -1.26 -9.56
N VAL A 38 12.12 -1.33 -10.51
CA VAL A 38 12.34 -1.08 -11.93
C VAL A 38 11.36 -0.03 -12.45
N ARG A 39 11.76 0.71 -13.47
CA ARG A 39 10.84 1.64 -14.13
C ARG A 39 9.81 0.87 -14.94
N CYS A 40 8.55 1.16 -14.70
CA CYS A 40 7.44 0.51 -15.38
C CYS A 40 6.26 1.49 -15.48
N THR A 41 5.59 1.48 -16.63
CA THR A 41 4.31 2.19 -16.79
C THR A 41 3.16 1.28 -16.38
N ALA A 42 2.00 1.86 -16.08
CA ALA A 42 0.80 1.07 -15.77
C ALA A 42 0.43 0.12 -16.91
N ASP A 43 0.48 0.58 -18.17
CA ASP A 43 0.16 -0.24 -19.34
C ASP A 43 1.13 -1.43 -19.49
N LEU A 44 2.41 -1.20 -19.29
CA LEU A 44 3.41 -2.26 -19.36
C LEU A 44 3.25 -3.26 -18.20
N LEU A 45 2.93 -2.79 -16.98
CA LEU A 45 2.65 -3.65 -15.85
C LEU A 45 1.47 -4.59 -16.15
N VAL A 46 0.37 -4.05 -16.65
CA VAL A 46 -0.81 -4.84 -17.05
C VAL A 46 -0.45 -5.88 -18.11
N GLU A 47 0.25 -5.47 -19.14
CA GLU A 47 0.69 -6.37 -20.21
C GLU A 47 1.55 -7.52 -19.68
N VAL A 48 2.53 -7.23 -18.85
CA VAL A 48 3.41 -8.24 -18.23
C VAL A 48 2.62 -9.20 -17.34
N VAL A 49 1.70 -8.69 -16.54
CA VAL A 49 0.84 -9.51 -15.67
C VAL A 49 -0.04 -10.45 -16.51
N GLU A 50 -0.67 -9.94 -17.59
CA GLU A 50 -1.51 -10.75 -18.49
C GLU A 50 -0.73 -11.87 -19.18
N GLN A 51 0.54 -11.66 -19.47
CA GLN A 51 1.42 -12.65 -20.09
C GLN A 51 2.05 -13.64 -19.10
N THR A 52 1.89 -13.43 -17.80
CA THR A 52 2.54 -14.23 -16.75
C THR A 52 1.52 -15.13 -16.05
N PRO A 53 1.60 -16.46 -16.20
CA PRO A 53 0.55 -17.37 -15.76
C PRO A 53 0.21 -17.33 -14.26
N HIS A 54 1.19 -17.05 -13.40
CA HIS A 54 0.97 -17.00 -11.95
C HIS A 54 0.49 -15.65 -11.44
N LEU A 55 0.43 -14.64 -12.30
CA LEU A 55 -0.02 -13.29 -11.94
C LEU A 55 -1.42 -12.99 -12.49
N SER A 56 -2.16 -12.17 -11.78
CA SER A 56 -3.48 -11.71 -12.21
C SER A 56 -3.78 -10.32 -11.66
N ILE A 57 -4.71 -9.64 -12.33
CA ILE A 57 -5.27 -8.36 -11.86
C ILE A 57 -6.77 -8.54 -11.70
N GLU A 58 -7.29 -8.12 -10.55
CA GLU A 58 -8.70 -8.13 -10.23
C GLU A 58 -9.01 -6.89 -9.38
N ASP A 59 -10.05 -6.14 -9.73
CA ASP A 59 -10.43 -4.91 -9.04
C ASP A 59 -9.27 -3.93 -8.83
N ASN A 60 -8.46 -3.73 -9.87
CA ASN A 60 -7.27 -2.87 -9.86
C ASN A 60 -6.16 -3.32 -8.88
N MET A 61 -6.21 -4.54 -8.40
CA MET A 61 -5.20 -5.13 -7.52
C MET A 61 -4.43 -6.25 -8.23
N VAL A 62 -3.14 -6.37 -7.91
CA VAL A 62 -2.25 -7.41 -8.46
C VAL A 62 -2.14 -8.56 -7.48
N PHE A 63 -2.34 -9.78 -7.98
CA PHE A 63 -2.29 -11.01 -7.20
C PHE A 63 -1.30 -12.01 -7.80
N SER A 64 -0.74 -12.85 -6.94
CA SER A 64 0.01 -14.03 -7.35
C SER A 64 -0.69 -15.30 -6.88
N GLY A 65 -0.76 -16.31 -7.76
CA GLY A 65 -1.21 -17.65 -7.41
C GLY A 65 -0.30 -18.38 -6.41
N LYS A 66 0.89 -17.85 -6.15
CA LYS A 66 1.83 -18.39 -5.15
C LYS A 66 1.39 -18.11 -3.71
N TYR A 67 0.52 -17.12 -3.49
CA TYR A 67 0.12 -16.67 -2.16
C TYR A 67 -1.40 -16.73 -2.00
N GLN A 68 -1.83 -17.04 -0.78
CA GLN A 68 -3.24 -17.04 -0.43
C GLN A 68 -3.72 -15.59 -0.25
N ARG A 69 -4.89 -15.29 -0.81
CA ARG A 69 -5.54 -13.99 -0.61
C ARG A 69 -6.04 -13.84 0.82
N ASN A 70 -5.89 -12.63 1.37
CA ASN A 70 -6.48 -12.29 2.66
C ASN A 70 -7.98 -12.00 2.48
N PRO A 71 -8.89 -12.86 2.98
CA PRO A 71 -10.32 -12.66 2.81
C PRO A 71 -10.86 -11.47 3.61
N SER A 72 -10.13 -11.01 4.62
CA SER A 72 -10.50 -9.88 5.48
C SER A 72 -9.94 -8.54 5.00
N PHE A 73 -9.20 -8.51 3.89
CA PHE A 73 -8.53 -7.29 3.44
C PHE A 73 -9.51 -6.13 3.18
N GLY A 74 -10.64 -6.40 2.51
CA GLY A 74 -11.68 -5.40 2.26
C GLY A 74 -12.29 -4.83 3.55
N HIS A 75 -12.46 -5.66 4.57
CA HIS A 75 -12.90 -5.22 5.89
C HIS A 75 -11.85 -4.33 6.56
N PHE A 76 -10.58 -4.71 6.49
CA PHE A 76 -9.48 -3.91 7.07
C PHE A 76 -9.29 -2.57 6.36
N GLN A 77 -9.53 -2.49 5.05
CA GLN A 77 -9.55 -1.21 4.33
C GLN A 77 -10.66 -0.28 4.83
N LYS A 78 -11.86 -0.81 5.03
CA LYS A 78 -12.99 -0.03 5.58
C LYS A 78 -12.72 0.44 7.00
N LEU A 79 -12.08 -0.37 7.84
CA LEU A 79 -11.67 0.02 9.18
C LEU A 79 -10.64 1.15 9.15
N ALA A 80 -9.67 1.10 8.25
CA ALA A 80 -8.70 2.19 8.08
C ALA A 80 -9.40 3.52 7.75
N ASP A 81 -10.33 3.51 6.80
CA ASP A 81 -11.11 4.69 6.42
C ASP A 81 -11.96 5.21 7.60
N THR A 82 -12.62 4.32 8.33
CA THR A 82 -13.44 4.66 9.49
C THR A 82 -12.60 5.27 10.62
N HIS A 83 -11.47 4.64 10.96
CA HIS A 83 -10.58 5.13 12.01
C HIS A 83 -9.96 6.49 11.63
N LEU A 84 -9.59 6.67 10.37
CA LEU A 84 -9.09 7.96 9.89
C LEU A 84 -10.16 9.05 10.00
N GLU A 85 -11.40 8.75 9.61
CA GLU A 85 -12.52 9.69 9.71
C GLU A 85 -12.79 10.09 11.17
N GLN A 86 -12.78 9.13 12.10
CA GLN A 86 -12.94 9.37 13.52
C GLN A 86 -11.81 10.22 14.11
N THR A 87 -10.64 10.21 13.51
CA THR A 87 -9.44 10.93 13.98
C THR A 87 -9.36 12.36 13.45
N LYS A 88 -10.12 12.71 12.42
CA LYS A 88 -10.04 14.03 11.74
C LYS A 88 -10.21 15.22 12.67
N GLU A 89 -11.12 15.15 13.62
CA GLU A 89 -11.34 16.24 14.59
C GLU A 89 -10.09 16.47 15.46
N VAL A 90 -9.50 15.39 15.98
CA VAL A 90 -8.25 15.46 16.75
C VAL A 90 -7.11 16.00 15.93
N LEU A 91 -6.96 15.55 14.68
CA LEU A 91 -5.93 16.06 13.76
C LEU A 91 -6.11 17.55 13.47
N SER A 92 -7.34 18.01 13.32
CA SER A 92 -7.66 19.44 13.15
C SER A 92 -7.25 20.27 14.36
N ILE A 93 -7.52 19.78 15.59
CA ILE A 93 -7.11 20.43 16.83
C ILE A 93 -5.58 20.51 16.91
N LEU A 94 -4.88 19.40 16.64
CA LEU A 94 -3.42 19.38 16.64
C LEU A 94 -2.82 20.33 15.61
N HIS A 95 -3.38 20.38 14.40
CA HIS A 95 -2.94 21.27 13.34
C HIS A 95 -3.11 22.77 13.70
N SER A 96 -4.08 23.11 14.54
CA SER A 96 -4.32 24.47 15.01
C SER A 96 -3.32 24.95 16.07
N CYS A 97 -2.54 24.05 16.67
CA CYS A 97 -1.51 24.40 17.64
C CYS A 97 -0.36 25.16 16.97
N LYS A 98 0.02 26.29 17.55
CA LYS A 98 1.07 27.17 16.97
C LYS A 98 2.44 26.52 16.86
N GLN A 99 2.73 25.54 17.72
CA GLN A 99 3.99 24.81 17.73
C GLN A 99 4.04 23.71 16.65
N VAL A 100 2.91 23.33 16.07
CA VAL A 100 2.84 22.26 15.07
C VAL A 100 3.05 22.84 13.69
N GLU A 101 4.09 22.37 12.99
CA GLU A 101 4.40 22.74 11.60
C GLU A 101 3.83 21.74 10.60
N GLY A 102 3.68 20.48 10.99
CA GLY A 102 3.16 19.44 10.12
C GLY A 102 2.61 18.27 10.88
N LEU A 103 1.70 17.56 10.22
CA LEU A 103 1.11 16.31 10.65
C LEU A 103 1.14 15.31 9.50
N ALA A 104 1.43 14.06 9.80
CA ALA A 104 1.29 12.97 8.85
C ALA A 104 0.70 11.74 9.53
N VAL A 105 -0.28 11.12 8.90
CA VAL A 105 -0.76 9.81 9.31
C VAL A 105 0.24 8.77 8.81
N THR A 106 0.66 7.87 9.68
CA THR A 106 1.64 6.81 9.38
C THR A 106 1.08 5.44 9.73
N GLY A 107 1.88 4.40 9.62
CA GLY A 107 1.51 3.05 10.03
C GLY A 107 0.45 2.39 9.15
N SER A 108 -0.31 1.47 9.73
CA SER A 108 -1.27 0.64 9.00
C SER A 108 -2.41 1.44 8.34
N VAL A 109 -2.91 2.49 8.98
CA VAL A 109 -3.95 3.36 8.41
C VAL A 109 -3.43 4.08 7.17
N ALA A 110 -2.21 4.60 7.18
CA ALA A 110 -1.59 5.21 6.02
C ALA A 110 -1.38 4.21 4.87
N ALA A 111 -1.13 2.95 5.19
CA ALA A 111 -1.04 1.85 4.23
C ALA A 111 -2.41 1.38 3.70
N GLY A 112 -3.51 1.93 4.20
CA GLY A 112 -4.86 1.64 3.73
C GLY A 112 -5.52 0.43 4.37
N MET A 113 -5.04 -0.04 5.52
CA MET A 113 -5.67 -1.12 6.27
C MET A 113 -5.50 -0.92 7.78
N ASN A 114 -6.46 -1.41 8.56
CA ASN A 114 -6.36 -1.44 10.02
C ASN A 114 -7.17 -2.59 10.60
N LYS A 115 -6.86 -2.98 11.83
CA LYS A 115 -7.64 -3.97 12.60
C LYS A 115 -8.67 -3.25 13.47
N GLU A 116 -9.65 -3.99 14.01
CA GLU A 116 -10.73 -3.42 14.83
C GLU A 116 -10.20 -2.68 16.06
N ASP A 117 -9.18 -3.21 16.72
CA ASP A 117 -8.48 -2.64 17.86
C ASP A 117 -7.22 -1.83 17.46
N GLY A 118 -7.06 -1.54 16.17
CA GLY A 118 -5.89 -0.83 15.68
C GLY A 118 -5.93 0.66 15.97
N ASP A 119 -4.74 1.22 16.24
CA ASP A 119 -4.55 2.65 16.47
C ASP A 119 -4.35 3.42 15.18
N VAL A 120 -4.48 4.73 15.24
CA VAL A 120 -4.05 5.65 14.19
C VAL A 120 -2.74 6.31 14.63
N ASP A 121 -1.67 6.01 13.90
CA ASP A 121 -0.35 6.56 14.18
C ASP A 121 -0.18 7.91 13.50
N VAL A 122 0.24 8.91 14.24
CA VAL A 122 0.41 10.28 13.75
C VAL A 122 1.83 10.75 14.05
N LEU A 123 2.52 11.21 12.99
CA LEU A 123 3.78 11.92 13.12
C LEU A 123 3.50 13.41 13.25
N ILE A 124 4.03 14.04 14.30
CA ILE A 124 3.89 15.47 14.55
C ILE A 124 5.24 16.14 14.37
N ILE A 125 5.29 17.14 13.49
CA ILE A 125 6.48 17.97 13.29
C ILE A 125 6.26 19.28 14.02
N THR A 126 7.15 19.62 14.94
CA THR A 126 7.05 20.81 15.78
C THR A 126 8.16 21.81 15.46
N LYS A 127 7.90 23.07 15.76
CA LYS A 127 8.93 24.12 15.73
C LYS A 127 10.00 23.85 16.79
N PRO A 128 11.27 24.19 16.53
CA PRO A 128 12.28 24.23 17.56
C PRO A 128 11.86 25.21 18.67
N GLY A 129 11.90 24.74 19.91
CA GLY A 129 11.44 25.55 21.03
C GLY A 129 12.51 25.83 22.04
#